data_6ed85d10d7816f414408c8009ee42203
#
_entry.id   6ed85d10d7816f414408c8009ee42203
#
_cell.length_a   1.000
_cell.length_b   1.000
_cell.length_c   1.000
_cell.angle_alpha   90.00
_cell.angle_beta   90.00
_cell.angle_gamma   90.00
#
_symmetry.space_group_name_H-M   'P 1'
#
loop_
_entity.id
_entity.type
_entity.pdbx_description
1 polymer ?
#
loop_
_entity_poly.entity_id
_entity_poly.type
_entity_poly.pdbx_seq_one_letter_code
_entity_poly.pdbx_strand_id
1 'polypeptide(L)'
;MDEQENIPQRSFGTRIEIPPVFQADATGEPFKNCVMCGKNLLEPGTRYMIEKAFRYDKKNNVTETLIEYAICSACHEKIAANLSEESMQRMQEYFSKNLKVTSRILLWRGTEINKWIETCAVKGKALKDCAEYQLCCECEGDKLVLSHLPLMFSDEAMEEMQGLLSAQTKEELDRFRDEFLGIPPEWRELLKDRVPVFV
;
A
#
# COMPACT_ATOMS: atom_id res chain seq x y z
N MET A 1 -6.32 -44.05 -12.79
CA MET A 1 -7.22 -43.12 -12.04
C MET A 1 -6.32 -42.46 -11.03
N ASP A 2 -5.71 -41.35 -11.46
CA ASP A 2 -4.80 -40.58 -10.60
C ASP A 2 -5.61 -39.52 -9.87
N GLU A 3 -5.80 -39.75 -8.57
CA GLU A 3 -6.29 -38.74 -7.66
C GLU A 3 -5.20 -37.67 -7.52
N GLN A 4 -5.36 -36.57 -8.24
CA GLN A 4 -4.59 -35.35 -7.95
C GLN A 4 -5.00 -34.85 -6.57
N GLU A 5 -4.17 -35.12 -5.59
CA GLU A 5 -4.26 -34.47 -4.28
C GLU A 5 -4.22 -32.96 -4.47
N ASN A 6 -5.36 -32.35 -4.24
CA ASN A 6 -5.52 -30.91 -4.20
C ASN A 6 -4.80 -30.40 -2.94
N ILE A 7 -3.50 -30.09 -3.08
CA ILE A 7 -2.71 -29.48 -2.02
C ILE A 7 -3.32 -28.10 -1.77
N PRO A 8 -3.94 -27.84 -0.61
CA PRO A 8 -4.46 -26.51 -0.32
C PRO A 8 -3.28 -25.53 -0.34
N GLN A 9 -3.35 -24.53 -1.22
CA GLN A 9 -2.41 -23.40 -1.19
C GLN A 9 -2.45 -22.82 0.22
N ARG A 10 -1.40 -23.05 1.00
CA ARG A 10 -1.25 -22.46 2.32
C ARG A 10 -1.15 -20.95 2.11
N SER A 11 -2.25 -20.25 2.34
CA SER A 11 -2.24 -18.80 2.40
C SER A 11 -1.39 -18.42 3.62
N PHE A 12 -0.18 -17.93 3.35
CA PHE A 12 0.66 -17.33 4.38
C PHE A 12 -0.03 -16.05 4.86
N GLY A 13 -0.38 -15.98 6.13
CA GLY A 13 -0.89 -14.78 6.79
C GLY A 13 -2.16 -15.01 7.60
N THR A 14 -2.24 -14.32 8.73
CA THR A 14 -3.45 -14.25 9.55
C THR A 14 -4.43 -13.28 8.92
N ARG A 15 -5.71 -13.65 8.84
CA ARG A 15 -6.78 -12.76 8.33
C ARG A 15 -7.49 -12.12 9.50
N ILE A 16 -7.68 -10.81 9.43
CA ILE A 16 -8.43 -10.01 10.40
C ILE A 16 -9.48 -9.16 9.69
N GLU A 17 -10.45 -8.63 10.44
CA GLU A 17 -11.35 -7.59 9.92
C GLU A 17 -10.53 -6.41 9.40
N ILE A 18 -11.00 -5.76 8.31
CA ILE A 18 -10.33 -4.56 7.77
C ILE A 18 -10.49 -3.42 8.77
N PRO A 19 -9.38 -2.96 9.40
CA PRO A 19 -9.46 -1.89 10.40
C PRO A 19 -9.91 -0.56 9.80
N PRO A 20 -10.54 0.33 10.60
CA PRO A 20 -11.03 1.63 10.11
C PRO A 20 -10.01 2.46 9.33
N VAL A 21 -8.73 2.40 9.70
CA VAL A 21 -7.64 3.12 9.01
C VAL A 21 -7.46 2.69 7.56
N PHE A 22 -7.88 1.48 7.19
CA PHE A 22 -7.85 0.93 5.83
C PHE A 22 -9.21 0.88 5.15
N GLN A 23 -10.26 1.43 5.75
CA GLN A 23 -11.56 1.60 5.13
C GLN A 23 -11.60 2.89 4.30
N ALA A 24 -12.53 2.97 3.34
CA ALA A 24 -12.72 4.16 2.53
C ALA A 24 -13.30 5.30 3.40
N ASP A 25 -12.67 6.47 3.38
CA ASP A 25 -13.04 7.60 4.22
C ASP A 25 -14.46 8.10 3.94
N ALA A 26 -14.86 8.06 2.66
CA ALA A 26 -16.19 8.50 2.24
C ALA A 26 -17.35 7.68 2.83
N THR A 27 -17.12 6.42 3.16
CA THR A 27 -18.17 5.49 3.61
C THR A 27 -17.94 4.91 4.99
N GLY A 28 -16.70 4.88 5.47
CA GLY A 28 -16.31 4.13 6.67
C GLY A 28 -16.49 2.62 6.51
N GLU A 29 -16.44 2.10 5.27
CA GLU A 29 -16.59 0.69 4.95
C GLU A 29 -15.39 0.21 4.11
N PRO A 30 -15.15 -1.12 3.98
CA PRO A 30 -14.16 -1.64 3.06
C PRO A 30 -14.36 -1.16 1.63
N PHE A 31 -13.26 -0.98 0.89
CA PHE A 31 -13.31 -0.63 -0.53
C PHE A 31 -14.04 -1.72 -1.31
N LYS A 32 -15.08 -1.34 -2.07
CA LYS A 32 -15.94 -2.28 -2.81
C LYS A 32 -15.40 -2.63 -4.19
N ASN A 33 -14.75 -1.67 -4.87
CA ASN A 33 -14.37 -1.80 -6.25
C ASN A 33 -12.90 -1.46 -6.51
N CYS A 34 -12.28 -2.21 -7.41
CA CYS A 34 -10.96 -1.87 -7.94
C CYS A 34 -11.02 -0.52 -8.67
N VAL A 35 -10.12 0.38 -8.34
CA VAL A 35 -10.06 1.74 -8.91
C VAL A 35 -9.84 1.71 -10.43
N MET A 36 -9.11 0.71 -10.97
CA MET A 36 -8.82 0.62 -12.40
C MET A 36 -9.90 -0.11 -13.22
N CYS A 37 -10.37 -1.25 -12.75
CA CYS A 37 -11.24 -2.12 -13.58
C CYS A 37 -12.66 -2.28 -13.03
N GLY A 38 -12.97 -1.68 -11.87
CA GLY A 38 -14.29 -1.77 -11.26
C GLY A 38 -14.66 -3.15 -10.68
N LYS A 39 -13.72 -4.14 -10.70
CA LYS A 39 -13.96 -5.46 -10.13
C LYS A 39 -14.38 -5.35 -8.67
N ASN A 40 -15.40 -6.14 -8.27
CA ASN A 40 -15.80 -6.26 -6.88
C ASN A 40 -14.66 -6.91 -6.06
N LEU A 41 -14.13 -6.16 -5.08
CA LEU A 41 -13.00 -6.57 -4.24
C LEU A 41 -13.43 -7.47 -3.08
N LEU A 42 -14.70 -7.39 -2.67
CA LEU A 42 -15.23 -8.13 -1.52
C LEU A 42 -15.65 -9.56 -1.85
N GLU A 43 -15.54 -9.98 -3.12
CA GLU A 43 -15.78 -11.36 -3.50
C GLU A 43 -14.73 -12.30 -2.85
N PRO A 44 -15.16 -13.44 -2.30
CA PRO A 44 -14.24 -14.40 -1.69
C PRO A 44 -13.08 -14.77 -2.62
N GLY A 45 -11.85 -14.76 -2.10
CA GLY A 45 -10.64 -15.08 -2.86
C GLY A 45 -10.12 -13.95 -3.75
N THR A 46 -10.78 -12.79 -3.82
CA THR A 46 -10.25 -11.62 -4.54
C THR A 46 -9.17 -10.96 -3.71
N ARG A 47 -7.93 -11.02 -4.19
CA ARG A 47 -6.78 -10.34 -3.57
C ARG A 47 -6.63 -8.93 -4.15
N TYR A 48 -6.30 -7.98 -3.28
CA TYR A 48 -6.12 -6.58 -3.63
C TYR A 48 -5.25 -5.85 -2.61
N MET A 49 -4.70 -4.73 -3.05
CA MET A 49 -3.92 -3.82 -2.21
C MET A 49 -4.75 -2.58 -1.90
N ILE A 50 -4.59 -2.05 -0.71
CA ILE A 50 -5.08 -0.72 -0.32
C ILE A 50 -3.86 0.15 -0.04
N GLU A 51 -3.87 1.35 -0.59
CA GLU A 51 -2.91 2.40 -0.28
C GLU A 51 -3.63 3.67 0.14
N LYS A 52 -3.12 4.29 1.20
CA LYS A 52 -3.61 5.56 1.72
C LYS A 52 -2.44 6.45 2.10
N ALA A 53 -2.42 7.68 1.61
CA ALA A 53 -1.46 8.70 1.98
C ALA A 53 -2.12 9.76 2.87
N PHE A 54 -1.43 10.14 3.93
CA PHE A 54 -1.94 11.04 4.96
C PHE A 54 -1.00 12.22 5.19
N ARG A 55 -1.60 13.36 5.58
CA ARG A 55 -0.89 14.53 6.09
C ARG A 55 -1.41 14.85 7.48
N TYR A 56 -0.50 15.12 8.41
CA TYR A 56 -0.84 15.61 9.73
C TYR A 56 -0.69 17.13 9.80
N ASP A 57 -1.81 17.84 9.92
CA ASP A 57 -1.83 19.27 10.19
C ASP A 57 -1.63 19.52 11.69
N LYS A 58 -0.40 19.89 12.07
CA LYS A 58 -0.05 20.19 13.46
C LYS A 58 -0.81 21.38 14.05
N LYS A 59 -1.25 22.33 13.22
CA LYS A 59 -1.95 23.54 13.70
C LYS A 59 -3.35 23.20 14.16
N ASN A 60 -4.04 22.36 13.39
CA ASN A 60 -5.41 21.99 13.65
C ASN A 60 -5.55 20.64 14.37
N ASN A 61 -4.43 19.94 14.59
CA ASN A 61 -4.39 18.58 15.18
C ASN A 61 -5.31 17.60 14.42
N VAL A 62 -5.28 17.66 13.08
CA VAL A 62 -6.12 16.85 12.20
C VAL A 62 -5.22 16.06 11.25
N THR A 63 -5.58 14.80 11.02
CA THR A 63 -5.00 13.98 9.95
C THR A 63 -5.94 14.02 8.75
N GLU A 64 -5.42 14.44 7.61
CA GLU A 64 -6.12 14.49 6.34
C GLU A 64 -5.65 13.35 5.44
N THR A 65 -6.58 12.66 4.79
CA THR A 65 -6.25 11.70 3.73
C THR A 65 -6.04 12.48 2.43
N LEU A 66 -4.86 12.34 1.85
CA LEU A 66 -4.49 12.98 0.59
C LEU A 66 -4.87 12.13 -0.62
N ILE A 67 -4.64 10.83 -0.51
CA ILE A 67 -4.93 9.83 -1.53
C ILE A 67 -5.39 8.56 -0.83
N GLU A 68 -6.42 7.91 -1.38
CA GLU A 68 -6.82 6.56 -0.99
C GLU A 68 -7.35 5.80 -2.19
N TYR A 69 -6.98 4.54 -2.30
CA TYR A 69 -7.51 3.65 -3.32
C TYR A 69 -7.30 2.18 -2.98
N ALA A 70 -8.06 1.34 -3.67
CA ALA A 70 -7.85 -0.11 -3.66
C ALA A 70 -7.72 -0.64 -5.09
N ILE A 71 -6.77 -1.55 -5.30
CA ILE A 71 -6.44 -2.10 -6.62
C ILE A 71 -6.32 -3.62 -6.56
N CYS A 72 -7.03 -4.34 -7.42
CA CYS A 72 -6.93 -5.80 -7.46
C CYS A 72 -5.55 -6.26 -7.97
N SER A 73 -5.10 -7.47 -7.56
CA SER A 73 -3.78 -7.99 -7.91
C SER A 73 -3.50 -7.97 -9.41
N ALA A 74 -4.48 -8.32 -10.24
CA ALA A 74 -4.32 -8.31 -11.70
C ALA A 74 -4.07 -6.90 -12.28
N CYS A 75 -4.68 -5.85 -11.71
CA CYS A 75 -4.42 -4.47 -12.13
C CYS A 75 -3.08 -3.97 -11.57
N HIS A 76 -2.75 -4.33 -10.33
CA HIS A 76 -1.45 -4.04 -9.73
C HIS A 76 -0.30 -4.63 -10.58
N GLU A 77 -0.39 -5.90 -10.97
CA GLU A 77 0.58 -6.57 -11.85
C GLU A 77 0.72 -5.87 -13.22
N LYS A 78 -0.39 -5.36 -13.78
CA LYS A 78 -0.33 -4.59 -15.04
C LYS A 78 0.46 -3.30 -14.89
N ILE A 79 0.30 -2.58 -13.79
CA ILE A 79 1.11 -1.37 -13.54
C ILE A 79 2.56 -1.77 -13.33
N ALA A 80 2.83 -2.76 -12.48
CA ALA A 80 4.18 -3.23 -12.20
C ALA A 80 4.94 -3.64 -13.48
N ALA A 81 4.25 -4.27 -14.45
CA ALA A 81 4.83 -4.66 -15.73
C ALA A 81 5.24 -3.47 -16.62
N ASN A 82 4.71 -2.27 -16.39
CA ASN A 82 5.05 -1.06 -17.14
C ASN A 82 6.18 -0.25 -16.50
N LEU A 83 6.57 -0.59 -15.26
CA LEU A 83 7.67 0.08 -14.58
C LEU A 83 9.01 -0.34 -15.19
N SER A 84 9.99 0.56 -15.18
CA SER A 84 11.32 0.24 -15.70
C SER A 84 12.01 -0.81 -14.84
N GLU A 85 12.74 -1.72 -15.49
CA GLU A 85 13.55 -2.74 -14.82
C GLU A 85 14.56 -2.11 -13.84
N GLU A 86 15.16 -0.99 -14.23
CA GLU A 86 16.08 -0.21 -13.39
C GLU A 86 15.42 0.24 -12.08
N SER A 87 14.20 0.80 -12.15
CA SER A 87 13.46 1.21 -10.95
C SER A 87 13.11 0.01 -10.07
N MET A 88 12.65 -1.07 -10.67
CA MET A 88 12.29 -2.29 -9.95
C MET A 88 13.51 -2.87 -9.22
N GLN A 89 14.67 -2.95 -9.89
CA GLN A 89 15.89 -3.43 -9.28
C GLN A 89 16.34 -2.54 -8.10
N ARG A 90 16.36 -1.22 -8.27
CA ARG A 90 16.74 -0.27 -7.23
C ARG A 90 15.80 -0.35 -6.01
N MET A 91 14.49 -0.46 -6.26
CA MET A 91 13.49 -0.63 -5.20
C MET A 91 13.68 -1.96 -4.45
N GLN A 92 13.90 -3.05 -5.18
CA GLN A 92 14.16 -4.36 -4.57
C GLN A 92 15.43 -4.34 -3.70
N GLU A 93 16.51 -3.73 -4.18
CA GLU A 93 17.75 -3.56 -3.40
C GLU A 93 17.51 -2.71 -2.15
N TYR A 94 16.75 -1.62 -2.27
CA TYR A 94 16.41 -0.75 -1.16
C TYR A 94 15.62 -1.51 -0.08
N PHE A 95 14.57 -2.21 -0.45
CA PHE A 95 13.78 -2.99 0.49
C PHE A 95 14.55 -4.16 1.10
N SER A 96 15.37 -4.87 0.32
CA SER A 96 16.19 -5.97 0.84
C SER A 96 17.17 -5.51 1.93
N LYS A 97 17.66 -4.28 1.85
CA LYS A 97 18.59 -3.69 2.82
C LYS A 97 17.91 -3.09 4.05
N ASN A 98 16.75 -2.48 3.86
CA ASN A 98 16.12 -1.63 4.87
C ASN A 98 14.88 -2.24 5.52
N LEU A 99 14.13 -3.10 4.82
CA LEU A 99 12.90 -3.71 5.32
C LEU A 99 13.20 -4.98 6.12
N LYS A 100 13.03 -4.93 7.44
CA LYS A 100 13.27 -6.07 8.35
C LYS A 100 12.01 -6.95 8.49
N VAL A 101 11.58 -7.58 7.38
CA VAL A 101 10.33 -8.36 7.32
C VAL A 101 10.26 -9.44 8.39
N THR A 102 11.30 -10.27 8.53
CA THR A 102 11.32 -11.37 9.51
C THR A 102 11.16 -10.86 10.94
N SER A 103 11.86 -9.77 11.29
CA SER A 103 11.75 -9.18 12.64
C SER A 103 10.35 -8.65 12.89
N ARG A 104 9.69 -8.06 11.89
CA ARG A 104 8.31 -7.57 11.99
C ARG A 104 7.33 -8.72 12.28
N ILE A 105 7.39 -9.80 11.51
CA ILE A 105 6.51 -10.96 11.69
C ILE A 105 6.73 -11.65 13.05
N LEU A 106 7.99 -11.74 13.50
CA LEU A 106 8.31 -12.38 14.78
C LEU A 106 7.91 -11.53 15.99
N LEU A 107 8.11 -10.21 15.91
CA LEU A 107 7.77 -9.30 17.01
C LEU A 107 6.26 -9.11 17.16
N TRP A 108 5.51 -9.19 16.04
CA TRP A 108 4.08 -8.87 16.03
C TRP A 108 3.23 -10.06 15.64
N ARG A 109 3.39 -11.16 16.36
CA ARG A 109 2.54 -12.36 16.20
C ARG A 109 1.06 -12.10 16.53
N GLY A 110 0.76 -10.90 17.07
CA GLY A 110 -0.59 -10.49 17.40
C GLY A 110 -1.32 -9.86 16.20
N THR A 111 -2.61 -9.63 16.41
CA THR A 111 -3.51 -8.99 15.43
C THR A 111 -3.69 -7.49 15.67
N GLU A 112 -2.89 -6.90 16.56
CA GLU A 112 -2.95 -5.46 16.88
C GLU A 112 -2.35 -4.63 15.75
N ILE A 113 -3.21 -4.15 14.86
CA ILE A 113 -2.81 -3.41 13.66
C ILE A 113 -1.93 -2.20 13.95
N ASN A 114 -2.17 -1.50 15.06
CA ASN A 114 -1.40 -0.32 15.43
C ASN A 114 0.10 -0.60 15.53
N LYS A 115 0.49 -1.76 16.05
CA LYS A 115 1.90 -2.17 16.16
C LYS A 115 2.58 -2.36 14.79
N TRP A 116 1.80 -2.65 13.75
CA TRP A 116 2.31 -2.82 12.40
C TRP A 116 2.63 -1.50 11.72
N ILE A 117 1.87 -0.45 12.07
CA ILE A 117 1.91 0.85 11.40
C ILE A 117 2.41 2.00 12.28
N GLU A 118 2.77 1.76 13.54
CA GLU A 118 3.24 2.81 14.47
C GLU A 118 4.64 3.35 14.13
N THR A 119 5.42 2.63 13.30
CA THR A 119 6.77 3.02 12.89
C THR A 119 7.00 2.76 11.42
N CYS A 120 7.80 3.63 10.78
CA CYS A 120 8.22 3.47 9.40
C CYS A 120 8.97 2.16 9.20
N ALA A 121 8.53 1.37 8.22
CA ALA A 121 9.01 0.02 7.96
C ALA A 121 10.50 -0.05 7.56
N VAL A 122 11.04 1.04 7.00
CA VAL A 122 12.43 1.13 6.51
C VAL A 122 13.28 2.09 7.33
N LYS A 123 12.71 3.17 7.90
CA LYS A 123 13.42 4.18 8.69
C LYS A 123 13.30 3.99 10.20
N GLY A 124 12.25 3.32 10.67
CA GLY A 124 11.96 3.20 12.10
C GLY A 124 11.45 4.50 12.75
N LYS A 125 11.16 5.55 11.96
CA LYS A 125 10.57 6.80 12.44
C LYS A 125 9.16 6.54 12.95
N ALA A 126 8.81 7.06 14.11
CA ALA A 126 7.47 6.87 14.68
C ALA A 126 6.42 7.65 13.86
N LEU A 127 5.26 7.06 13.64
CA LEU A 127 4.15 7.65 12.89
C LEU A 127 3.79 9.04 13.41
N LYS A 128 3.72 9.21 14.73
CA LYS A 128 3.40 10.50 15.39
C LYS A 128 4.39 11.62 15.07
N ASP A 129 5.60 11.29 14.63
CA ASP A 129 6.66 12.25 14.30
C ASP A 129 6.71 12.57 12.80
N CYS A 130 5.88 11.89 11.98
CA CYS A 130 5.78 12.14 10.56
C CYS A 130 4.82 13.31 10.27
N ALA A 131 5.22 14.22 9.38
CA ALA A 131 4.32 15.23 8.84
C ALA A 131 3.40 14.62 7.78
N GLU A 132 3.92 13.67 7.02
CA GLU A 132 3.20 12.88 6.05
C GLU A 132 3.65 11.42 6.14
N TYR A 133 2.74 10.52 5.80
CA TYR A 133 3.02 9.10 5.80
C TYR A 133 2.09 8.36 4.85
N GLN A 134 2.52 7.19 4.41
CA GLN A 134 1.73 6.31 3.56
C GLN A 134 1.55 4.96 4.25
N LEU A 135 0.35 4.42 4.15
CA LEU A 135 0.02 3.08 4.60
C LEU A 135 -0.31 2.20 3.40
N CYS A 136 0.17 0.97 3.41
CA CYS A 136 -0.24 -0.05 2.44
C CYS A 136 -0.55 -1.36 3.14
N CYS A 137 -1.56 -2.07 2.66
CA CYS A 137 -1.93 -3.39 3.14
C CYS A 137 -2.44 -4.28 2.01
N GLU A 138 -2.38 -5.59 2.22
CA GLU A 138 -2.99 -6.60 1.37
C GLU A 138 -4.30 -7.07 2.00
N CYS A 139 -5.32 -7.25 1.16
CA CYS A 139 -6.62 -7.78 1.54
C CYS A 139 -7.03 -8.95 0.65
N GLU A 140 -7.91 -9.80 1.16
CA GLU A 140 -8.58 -10.87 0.42
C GLU A 140 -10.06 -10.90 0.81
N GLY A 141 -10.93 -10.55 -0.14
CA GLY A 141 -12.35 -10.36 0.15
C GLY A 141 -12.56 -9.28 1.21
N ASP A 142 -13.30 -9.61 2.27
CA ASP A 142 -13.61 -8.71 3.38
C ASP A 142 -12.58 -8.72 4.52
N LYS A 143 -11.39 -9.30 4.31
CA LYS A 143 -10.35 -9.44 5.34
C LYS A 143 -9.02 -8.81 4.92
N LEU A 144 -8.35 -8.20 5.89
CA LEU A 144 -6.94 -7.80 5.78
C LEU A 144 -6.05 -9.01 6.07
N VAL A 145 -4.99 -9.17 5.27
CA VAL A 145 -4.03 -10.27 5.38
C VAL A 145 -2.75 -9.78 6.08
N LEU A 146 -2.50 -10.28 7.28
CA LEU A 146 -1.27 -10.02 8.02
C LEU A 146 -0.18 -10.99 7.55
N SER A 147 0.78 -10.51 6.77
CA SER A 147 1.94 -11.25 6.27
C SER A 147 3.22 -10.45 6.50
N HIS A 148 3.85 -9.93 5.47
CA HIS A 148 4.84 -8.85 5.54
C HIS A 148 4.17 -7.46 5.57
N LEU A 149 2.94 -7.38 5.14
CA LEU A 149 2.05 -6.21 5.22
C LEU A 149 1.16 -6.29 6.48
N PRO A 150 0.61 -5.18 6.95
CA PRO A 150 0.70 -3.80 6.44
C PRO A 150 2.03 -3.12 6.74
N LEU A 151 2.36 -2.09 5.94
CA LEU A 151 3.54 -1.25 6.12
C LEU A 151 3.15 0.22 6.26
N MET A 152 3.96 0.97 7.00
CA MET A 152 3.93 2.42 7.04
C MET A 152 5.25 2.97 6.52
N PHE A 153 5.20 3.97 5.66
CA PHE A 153 6.34 4.71 5.14
C PHE A 153 6.25 6.17 5.57
N SER A 154 7.32 6.68 6.16
CA SER A 154 7.43 8.10 6.52
C SER A 154 7.71 8.96 5.28
N ASP A 155 7.51 10.28 5.43
CA ASP A 155 7.90 11.32 4.48
C ASP A 155 9.32 11.11 3.93
N GLU A 156 10.31 10.92 4.81
CA GLU A 156 11.70 10.65 4.44
C GLU A 156 11.87 9.37 3.62
N ALA A 157 11.16 8.29 3.99
CA ALA A 157 11.21 7.04 3.25
C ALA A 157 10.60 7.19 1.85
N MET A 158 9.48 7.90 1.73
CA MET A 158 8.84 8.17 0.45
C MET A 158 9.74 9.00 -0.47
N GLU A 159 10.40 10.04 0.07
CA GLU A 159 11.36 10.85 -0.69
C GLU A 159 12.54 10.02 -1.22
N GLU A 160 13.11 9.15 -0.40
CA GLU A 160 14.18 8.26 -0.84
C GLU A 160 13.72 7.31 -1.95
N MET A 161 12.55 6.67 -1.77
CA MET A 161 11.98 5.77 -2.76
C MET A 161 11.70 6.48 -4.09
N GLN A 162 11.20 7.72 -4.05
CA GLN A 162 11.04 8.58 -5.22
C GLN A 162 12.34 8.81 -5.98
N GLY A 163 13.45 9.00 -5.24
CA GLY A 163 14.78 9.17 -5.82
C GLY A 163 15.30 7.95 -6.56
N LEU A 164 14.75 6.75 -6.29
CA LEU A 164 15.15 5.50 -6.96
C LEU A 164 14.45 5.29 -8.31
N LEU A 165 13.36 6.02 -8.57
CA LEU A 165 12.54 5.83 -9.75
C LEU A 165 13.11 6.56 -10.97
N SER A 166 13.15 5.89 -12.11
CA SER A 166 13.45 6.47 -13.41
C SER A 166 12.35 7.43 -13.87
N ALA A 167 12.67 8.29 -14.84
CA ALA A 167 11.69 9.17 -15.45
C ALA A 167 10.51 8.38 -16.05
N GLN A 168 10.78 7.27 -16.75
CA GLN A 168 9.75 6.40 -17.30
C GLN A 168 8.79 5.89 -16.24
N THR A 169 9.32 5.39 -15.11
CA THR A 169 8.48 4.89 -14.01
C THR A 169 7.65 6.00 -13.40
N LYS A 170 8.21 7.18 -13.21
CA LYS A 170 7.47 8.35 -12.70
C LYS A 170 6.31 8.73 -13.63
N GLU A 171 6.55 8.76 -14.95
CA GLU A 171 5.51 9.05 -15.93
C GLU A 171 4.36 8.03 -15.91
N GLU A 172 4.66 6.72 -15.76
CA GLU A 172 3.64 5.68 -15.64
C GLU A 172 2.80 5.84 -14.37
N LEU A 173 3.44 6.13 -13.24
CA LEU A 173 2.75 6.33 -11.97
C LEU A 173 1.93 7.65 -11.97
N ASP A 174 2.43 8.71 -12.58
CA ASP A 174 1.70 9.96 -12.79
C ASP A 174 0.47 9.72 -13.67
N ARG A 175 0.60 8.93 -14.74
CA ARG A 175 -0.53 8.54 -15.61
C ARG A 175 -1.59 7.78 -14.82
N PHE A 176 -1.18 6.77 -14.03
CA PHE A 176 -2.10 6.03 -13.16
C PHE A 176 -2.85 6.97 -12.22
N ARG A 177 -2.14 7.86 -11.55
CA ARG A 177 -2.72 8.85 -10.65
C ARG A 177 -3.75 9.74 -11.37
N ASP A 178 -3.37 10.30 -12.51
CA ASP A 178 -4.20 11.25 -13.26
C ASP A 178 -5.43 10.61 -13.88
N GLU A 179 -5.33 9.34 -14.30
CA GLU A 179 -6.42 8.60 -14.93
C GLU A 179 -7.41 8.02 -13.92
N PHE A 180 -6.92 7.46 -12.81
CA PHE A 180 -7.75 6.65 -11.93
C PHE A 180 -8.05 7.27 -10.56
N LEU A 181 -7.23 8.19 -10.04
CA LEU A 181 -7.44 8.71 -8.69
C LEU A 181 -8.28 10.00 -8.64
N GLY A 182 -8.70 10.53 -9.78
CA GLY A 182 -9.61 11.68 -9.86
C GLY A 182 -9.10 12.94 -9.14
N ILE A 183 -7.78 13.11 -9.04
CA ILE A 183 -7.16 14.21 -8.30
C ILE A 183 -7.45 15.55 -9.00
N PRO A 184 -8.01 16.54 -8.28
CA PRO A 184 -8.25 17.86 -8.84
C PRO A 184 -6.97 18.48 -9.43
N PRO A 185 -7.05 19.22 -10.57
CA PRO A 185 -5.88 19.81 -11.22
C PRO A 185 -5.01 20.65 -10.29
N GLU A 186 -5.62 21.40 -9.36
CA GLU A 186 -4.94 22.24 -8.37
C GLU A 186 -4.12 21.44 -7.35
N TRP A 187 -4.41 20.16 -7.17
CA TRP A 187 -3.69 19.27 -6.25
C TRP A 187 -2.59 18.46 -6.95
N ARG A 188 -2.60 18.42 -8.28
CA ARG A 188 -1.61 17.67 -9.06
C ARG A 188 -0.18 18.10 -8.78
N GLU A 189 0.07 19.39 -8.66
CA GLU A 189 1.40 19.92 -8.36
C GLU A 189 1.85 19.57 -6.93
N LEU A 190 0.91 19.59 -5.96
CA LEU A 190 1.17 19.19 -4.58
C LEU A 190 1.46 17.69 -4.43
N LEU A 191 0.92 16.88 -5.33
CA LEU A 191 1.01 15.41 -5.28
C LEU A 191 1.97 14.84 -6.33
N LYS A 192 2.64 15.69 -7.13
CA LYS A 192 3.52 15.30 -8.23
C LYS A 192 4.68 14.39 -7.80
N ASP A 193 5.20 14.62 -6.60
CA ASP A 193 6.28 13.81 -6.03
C ASP A 193 5.78 12.75 -5.03
N ARG A 194 4.46 12.49 -5.01
CA ARG A 194 3.82 11.51 -4.11
C ARG A 194 3.29 10.35 -4.92
N VAL A 195 4.20 9.53 -5.32
CA VAL A 195 3.90 8.35 -6.12
C VAL A 195 3.44 7.21 -5.22
N PRO A 196 2.42 6.44 -5.63
CA PRO A 196 2.08 5.19 -4.98
C PRO A 196 3.30 4.30 -4.82
N VAL A 197 3.48 3.72 -3.63
CA VAL A 197 4.57 2.77 -3.39
C VAL A 197 4.07 1.38 -3.73
N PHE A 198 4.40 0.92 -4.93
CA PHE A 198 4.18 -0.47 -5.30
C PHE A 198 5.22 -1.36 -4.61
N VAL A 199 4.82 -2.09 -3.57
CA VAL A 199 5.66 -3.01 -2.78
C VAL A 199 5.42 -4.45 -3.22
#